data_5e3f386d6a8c9bf2ac0aaa040fc4c6a3
#
_entry.id   5e3f386d6a8c9bf2ac0aaa040fc4c6a3
#
_cell.length_a   1.000
_cell.length_b   1.000
_cell.length_c   1.000
_cell.angle_alpha   90.00
_cell.angle_beta   90.00
_cell.angle_gamma   90.00
#
_symmetry.space_group_name_H-M   'P 1'
#
loop_
_entity.id
_entity.type
_entity.pdbx_description
1 polymer ?
#
loop_
_entity_poly.entity_id
_entity_poly.type
_entity_poly.pdbx_seq_one_letter_code
_entity_poly.pdbx_strand_id
1 'polypeptide(L)'
;PMESGLYYLEFSDGSGSPLRVKGPETEEAKQAMVGGTESSLYIGAAKTNRFWAVSKFDLDTDEFYLDVEYAAPAGEITWRVSLRKKIAKFQRWMSRKKKRLFVRYFNFFSKHVKRTGNKIFFCSASRSRIGGNEQFIRDRMLERGLDKKFVFRYDFVASINERRSLRAFMRFGYYLATSDIIVLDDYYPQVYLPDYPPDVKVIQAWHACGAFKTVGLERMGKPGAPELNTRIHKCYTHIPVSSELSVRHNAEAFGLDESKFYPVGVPRTDIFFDPDYIRRTKKKMYEAFPQAKKAKTVYLYAPTFRGINARDAYFPFQKVDFVKWGQFCKETDACLLVKMHPFVRESVEIPPEYADYIIDAASYREVNDILFIVDVLITDYSSIIYEFSLLRRPMYFYAFDQKMYEATRDFYEPYEKTIPGQPIKSFDELMDTLREGKFDYQWLDSFVRKNFTYTDGKATDRVIDQIILGKK
;
A
#
# COMPACT_ATOMS: atom_id res chain seq x y z
N PRO A 1 -12.76 -39.91 0.20
CA PRO A 1 -13.27 -38.64 -0.31
C PRO A 1 -12.25 -37.58 0.02
N MET A 2 -11.82 -36.82 -1.01
CA MET A 2 -10.91 -35.68 -0.83
C MET A 2 -11.71 -34.52 -0.26
N GLU A 3 -11.19 -33.90 0.77
CA GLU A 3 -11.74 -32.68 1.36
C GLU A 3 -10.85 -31.49 1.02
N SER A 4 -11.35 -30.26 1.13
CA SER A 4 -10.51 -29.10 0.97
C SER A 4 -9.47 -29.04 2.10
N GLY A 5 -8.22 -28.77 1.77
CA GLY A 5 -7.14 -28.75 2.76
C GLY A 5 -5.75 -28.77 2.14
N LEU A 6 -4.76 -28.79 3.00
CA LEU A 6 -3.36 -28.91 2.62
C LEU A 6 -2.97 -30.39 2.60
N TYR A 7 -2.41 -30.84 1.50
CA TYR A 7 -1.99 -32.21 1.29
C TYR A 7 -0.49 -32.25 1.00
N TYR A 8 0.25 -32.85 1.88
CA TYR A 8 1.66 -33.13 1.64
C TYR A 8 1.81 -34.37 0.76
N LEU A 9 2.66 -34.28 -0.25
CA LEU A 9 2.86 -35.37 -1.19
C LEU A 9 3.94 -36.30 -0.66
N GLU A 10 3.55 -37.51 -0.35
CA GLU A 10 4.46 -38.59 -0.02
C GLU A 10 4.62 -39.51 -1.22
N PHE A 11 5.82 -39.62 -1.77
CA PHE A 11 6.14 -40.52 -2.86
C PHE A 11 6.82 -41.76 -2.29
N SER A 12 6.45 -42.96 -2.78
CA SER A 12 7.14 -44.19 -2.45
C SER A 12 7.77 -44.82 -3.70
N ASP A 13 8.87 -45.48 -3.55
CA ASP A 13 9.61 -46.14 -4.63
C ASP A 13 9.04 -47.52 -5.03
N GLY A 14 7.83 -47.82 -4.69
CA GLY A 14 7.21 -49.13 -4.94
C GLY A 14 7.63 -50.23 -3.94
N SER A 15 8.62 -50.00 -3.11
CA SER A 15 8.98 -50.84 -1.95
C SER A 15 8.23 -50.39 -0.69
N GLY A 16 7.51 -49.28 -0.75
CA GLY A 16 6.80 -48.67 0.39
C GLY A 16 7.69 -47.72 1.20
N SER A 17 8.93 -47.48 0.78
CA SER A 17 9.79 -46.49 1.42
C SER A 17 9.44 -45.08 0.94
N PRO A 18 9.25 -44.08 1.83
CA PRO A 18 8.96 -42.72 1.43
C PRO A 18 10.14 -42.08 0.67
N LEU A 19 9.89 -41.64 -0.55
CA LEU A 19 10.82 -40.81 -1.30
C LEU A 19 10.55 -39.34 -0.95
N ARG A 20 11.48 -38.67 -0.34
CA ARG A 20 11.43 -37.24 -0.18
C ARG A 20 11.63 -36.57 -1.54
N VAL A 21 10.64 -35.86 -2.02
CA VAL A 21 10.82 -34.95 -3.16
C VAL A 21 11.64 -33.77 -2.64
N LYS A 22 12.88 -33.68 -3.11
CA LYS A 22 13.67 -32.47 -2.86
C LYS A 22 12.95 -31.29 -3.52
N GLY A 23 12.73 -30.26 -2.76
CA GLY A 23 12.32 -28.97 -3.28
C GLY A 23 13.33 -28.43 -4.30
N PRO A 24 12.99 -27.38 -5.02
CA PRO A 24 13.92 -26.75 -5.96
C PRO A 24 15.21 -26.35 -5.24
N GLU A 25 16.35 -26.57 -5.89
CA GLU A 25 17.66 -26.37 -5.27
C GLU A 25 18.06 -24.89 -5.12
N THR A 26 17.37 -23.98 -5.82
CA THR A 26 17.65 -22.54 -5.77
C THR A 26 16.58 -21.79 -5.01
N GLU A 27 16.96 -20.78 -4.24
CA GLU A 27 16.02 -19.91 -3.51
C GLU A 27 15.03 -19.19 -4.46
N GLU A 28 15.48 -18.84 -5.68
CA GLU A 28 14.61 -18.24 -6.71
C GLU A 28 13.50 -19.20 -7.15
N ALA A 29 13.83 -20.49 -7.33
CA ALA A 29 12.85 -21.50 -7.72
C ALA A 29 11.90 -21.81 -6.55
N LYS A 30 12.36 -21.83 -5.31
CA LYS A 30 11.53 -21.95 -4.10
C LYS A 30 10.55 -20.77 -4.00
N GLN A 31 11.02 -19.56 -4.18
CA GLN A 31 10.19 -18.34 -4.16
C GLN A 31 9.15 -18.33 -5.27
N ALA A 32 9.48 -18.81 -6.47
CA ALA A 32 8.54 -18.93 -7.58
C ALA A 32 7.38 -19.92 -7.26
N MET A 33 7.63 -20.93 -6.44
CA MET A 33 6.63 -21.94 -6.05
C MET A 33 5.74 -21.52 -4.88
N VAL A 34 6.17 -20.58 -4.05
CA VAL A 34 5.34 -20.06 -2.92
C VAL A 34 4.06 -19.40 -3.42
N GLY A 35 4.11 -18.73 -4.58
CA GLY A 35 2.94 -18.12 -5.20
C GLY A 35 1.96 -19.09 -5.86
N GLY A 36 2.35 -20.35 -5.97
CA GLY A 36 1.61 -21.38 -6.69
C GLY A 36 1.61 -21.17 -8.21
N THR A 37 1.92 -22.21 -8.96
CA THR A 37 1.61 -22.21 -10.39
C THR A 37 0.16 -22.66 -10.54
N GLU A 38 -0.68 -21.88 -11.22
CA GLU A 38 -2.04 -22.27 -11.63
C GLU A 38 -2.00 -23.44 -12.62
N SER A 39 -1.65 -24.62 -12.15
CA SER A 39 -1.89 -25.84 -12.89
C SER A 39 -3.14 -26.48 -12.29
N SER A 40 -4.25 -26.34 -12.98
CA SER A 40 -5.49 -27.04 -12.60
C SER A 40 -5.33 -28.55 -12.82
N LEU A 41 -5.00 -29.27 -11.77
CA LEU A 41 -5.04 -30.72 -11.78
C LEU A 41 -6.47 -31.17 -11.45
N TYR A 42 -7.15 -31.83 -12.40
CA TYR A 42 -8.41 -32.47 -12.11
C TYR A 42 -8.12 -33.80 -11.37
N ILE A 43 -8.29 -33.79 -10.06
CA ILE A 43 -8.15 -35.00 -9.27
C ILE A 43 -9.54 -35.56 -9.01
N GLY A 44 -9.92 -36.69 -9.66
CA GLY A 44 -11.14 -37.37 -9.36
C GLY A 44 -11.39 -38.52 -10.34
N ALA A 45 -11.52 -39.73 -9.83
CA ALA A 45 -11.88 -40.92 -10.59
C ALA A 45 -13.37 -41.03 -10.95
N ALA A 46 -14.20 -40.14 -10.48
CA ALA A 46 -15.63 -40.16 -10.76
C ALA A 46 -16.06 -38.75 -11.20
N LYS A 47 -17.02 -38.69 -12.12
CA LYS A 47 -17.58 -37.46 -12.73
C LYS A 47 -18.29 -36.51 -11.73
N THR A 48 -18.13 -36.68 -10.44
CA THR A 48 -18.95 -36.05 -9.40
C THR A 48 -18.32 -34.85 -8.67
N ASN A 49 -17.02 -34.84 -8.50
CA ASN A 49 -16.36 -33.71 -7.73
C ASN A 49 -15.16 -33.14 -8.48
N ARG A 50 -15.07 -31.86 -8.51
CA ARG A 50 -13.89 -31.11 -9.05
C ARG A 50 -13.18 -30.41 -7.92
N PHE A 51 -11.88 -30.63 -7.85
CA PHE A 51 -11.00 -29.92 -6.94
C PHE A 51 -9.98 -29.15 -7.77
N TRP A 52 -9.62 -27.97 -7.30
CA TRP A 52 -8.45 -27.23 -7.76
C TRP A 52 -7.31 -27.62 -6.85
N ALA A 53 -6.21 -28.04 -7.42
CA ALA A 53 -4.99 -28.25 -6.67
C ALA A 53 -3.92 -27.28 -7.17
N VAL A 54 -3.38 -26.50 -6.28
CA VAL A 54 -2.27 -25.59 -6.56
C VAL A 54 -1.06 -26.09 -5.81
N SER A 55 0.03 -26.31 -6.53
CA SER A 55 1.29 -26.69 -5.91
C SER A 55 1.92 -25.48 -5.22
N LYS A 56 2.29 -25.64 -3.97
CA LYS A 56 2.94 -24.60 -3.16
C LYS A 56 4.15 -25.20 -2.44
N PHE A 57 5.09 -24.33 -2.05
CA PHE A 57 6.24 -24.69 -1.27
C PHE A 57 6.18 -23.95 0.07
N ASP A 58 6.33 -24.69 1.17
CA ASP A 58 6.39 -24.14 2.51
C ASP A 58 7.86 -23.85 2.85
N LEU A 59 8.18 -22.58 3.03
CA LEU A 59 9.53 -22.12 3.33
C LEU A 59 9.96 -22.42 4.76
N ASP A 60 9.01 -22.59 5.68
CA ASP A 60 9.32 -22.85 7.09
C ASP A 60 9.65 -24.32 7.32
N THR A 61 8.97 -25.23 6.61
CA THR A 61 9.18 -26.68 6.71
C THR A 61 10.10 -27.22 5.62
N ASP A 62 10.42 -26.42 4.60
CA ASP A 62 11.15 -26.81 3.38
C ASP A 62 10.44 -27.96 2.62
N GLU A 63 9.10 -27.96 2.66
CA GLU A 63 8.28 -29.03 2.12
C GLU A 63 7.38 -28.53 0.98
N PHE A 64 7.15 -29.44 0.03
CA PHE A 64 6.21 -29.23 -1.08
C PHE A 64 4.85 -29.77 -0.71
N TYR A 65 3.79 -28.96 -0.91
CA TYR A 65 2.42 -29.38 -0.66
C TYR A 65 1.46 -28.99 -1.78
N LEU A 66 0.33 -29.65 -1.82
CA LEU A 66 -0.80 -29.29 -2.66
C LEU A 66 -1.89 -28.64 -1.81
N ASP A 67 -2.20 -27.39 -2.14
CA ASP A 67 -3.39 -26.71 -1.61
C ASP A 67 -4.59 -27.13 -2.47
N VAL A 68 -5.48 -27.90 -1.89
CA VAL A 68 -6.61 -28.50 -2.60
C VAL A 68 -7.91 -27.83 -2.18
N GLU A 69 -8.52 -27.11 -3.11
CA GLU A 69 -9.81 -26.48 -2.90
C GLU A 69 -10.93 -27.19 -3.68
N TYR A 70 -12.06 -27.37 -3.02
CA TYR A 70 -13.27 -27.92 -3.64
C TYR A 70 -13.88 -26.90 -4.60
N ALA A 71 -13.89 -27.20 -5.88
CA ALA A 71 -14.35 -26.27 -6.91
C ALA A 71 -15.85 -26.38 -7.25
N ALA A 72 -16.42 -27.57 -7.26
CA ALA A 72 -17.85 -27.90 -7.36
C ALA A 72 -18.06 -29.37 -7.75
N PRO A 73 -19.25 -29.98 -7.56
CA PRO A 73 -19.58 -31.27 -8.13
C PRO A 73 -19.53 -31.21 -9.67
N ALA A 74 -18.79 -32.16 -10.28
CA ALA A 74 -18.73 -32.28 -11.75
C ALA A 74 -19.97 -32.98 -12.31
N GLY A 75 -21.12 -32.46 -12.17
CA GLY A 75 -22.33 -33.06 -12.67
C GLY A 75 -23.55 -32.16 -12.60
N GLU A 76 -23.50 -31.24 -11.69
CA GLU A 76 -24.50 -30.19 -11.56
C GLU A 76 -23.93 -28.85 -12.04
N ILE A 77 -23.83 -28.68 -13.36
CA ILE A 77 -24.04 -27.34 -13.89
C ILE A 77 -25.52 -27.09 -13.67
N THR A 78 -25.90 -26.89 -12.41
CA THR A 78 -27.23 -26.47 -12.08
C THR A 78 -27.56 -25.28 -12.95
N TRP A 79 -28.78 -25.14 -13.39
CA TRP A 79 -29.25 -23.94 -14.11
C TRP A 79 -28.79 -22.66 -13.40
N ARG A 80 -28.59 -22.67 -12.06
CA ARG A 80 -28.03 -21.59 -11.25
C ARG A 80 -26.59 -21.26 -11.61
N VAL A 81 -25.70 -22.23 -11.82
CA VAL A 81 -24.30 -22.00 -12.21
C VAL A 81 -24.23 -21.49 -13.65
N SER A 82 -25.05 -22.09 -14.55
CA SER A 82 -25.16 -21.59 -15.92
C SER A 82 -25.71 -20.16 -15.96
N LEU A 83 -26.72 -19.86 -15.15
CA LEU A 83 -27.28 -18.51 -15.02
C LEU A 83 -26.24 -17.54 -14.46
N ARG A 84 -25.50 -17.91 -13.39
CA ARG A 84 -24.42 -17.08 -12.85
C ARG A 84 -23.33 -16.78 -13.91
N LYS A 85 -22.92 -17.77 -14.70
CA LYS A 85 -21.98 -17.56 -15.82
C LYS A 85 -22.54 -16.61 -16.87
N LYS A 86 -23.82 -16.75 -17.24
CA LYS A 86 -24.49 -15.83 -18.19
C LYS A 86 -24.58 -14.43 -17.62
N ILE A 87 -24.97 -14.27 -16.36
CA ILE A 87 -25.01 -12.98 -15.66
C ILE A 87 -23.61 -12.35 -15.61
N ALA A 88 -22.57 -13.10 -15.25
CA ALA A 88 -21.19 -12.60 -15.22
C ALA A 88 -20.68 -12.20 -16.62
N LYS A 89 -21.06 -12.96 -17.67
CA LYS A 89 -20.75 -12.59 -19.07
C LYS A 89 -21.49 -11.31 -19.48
N PHE A 90 -22.75 -11.17 -19.12
CA PHE A 90 -23.55 -9.98 -19.37
C PHE A 90 -22.99 -8.76 -18.60
N GLN A 91 -22.65 -8.92 -17.31
CA GLN A 91 -22.02 -7.85 -16.51
C GLN A 91 -20.68 -7.39 -17.10
N ARG A 92 -19.84 -8.32 -17.55
CA ARG A 92 -18.57 -7.99 -18.25
C ARG A 92 -18.84 -7.25 -19.56
N TRP A 93 -19.82 -7.68 -20.34
CA TRP A 93 -20.21 -6.98 -21.58
C TRP A 93 -20.74 -5.58 -21.30
N MET A 94 -21.63 -5.41 -20.32
CA MET A 94 -22.13 -4.10 -19.87
C MET A 94 -21.02 -3.21 -19.36
N SER A 95 -20.05 -3.75 -18.60
CA SER A 95 -18.88 -3.00 -18.13
C SER A 95 -18.04 -2.50 -19.31
N ARG A 96 -17.78 -3.36 -20.32
CA ARG A 96 -17.07 -2.95 -21.53
C ARG A 96 -17.81 -1.86 -22.31
N LYS A 97 -19.15 -1.97 -22.43
CA LYS A 97 -19.97 -0.92 -23.08
C LYS A 97 -19.92 0.39 -22.30
N LYS A 98 -20.05 0.36 -20.97
CA LYS A 98 -19.93 1.54 -20.12
C LYS A 98 -18.57 2.21 -20.28
N LYS A 99 -17.47 1.46 -20.27
CA LYS A 99 -16.11 1.99 -20.52
C LYS A 99 -16.00 2.68 -21.89
N ARG A 100 -16.51 2.02 -22.96
CA ARG A 100 -16.51 2.61 -24.32
C ARG A 100 -17.35 3.89 -24.40
N LEU A 101 -18.51 3.91 -23.77
CA LEU A 101 -19.37 5.09 -23.72
C LEU A 101 -18.69 6.23 -22.97
N PHE A 102 -18.03 5.93 -21.85
CA PHE A 102 -17.26 6.91 -21.10
C PHE A 102 -16.15 7.53 -21.92
N VAL A 103 -15.36 6.72 -22.64
CA VAL A 103 -14.30 7.21 -23.53
C VAL A 103 -14.87 8.07 -24.68
N ARG A 104 -16.01 7.66 -25.28
CA ARG A 104 -16.68 8.49 -26.31
C ARG A 104 -17.14 9.82 -25.74
N TYR A 105 -17.72 9.83 -24.55
CA TYR A 105 -18.15 11.03 -23.86
C TYR A 105 -16.97 11.96 -23.56
N PHE A 106 -15.88 11.40 -23.01
CA PHE A 106 -14.63 12.12 -22.79
C PHE A 106 -14.10 12.74 -24.10
N ASN A 107 -13.97 11.95 -25.14
CA ASN A 107 -13.43 12.41 -26.43
C ASN A 107 -14.28 13.52 -27.05
N PHE A 108 -15.61 13.43 -26.91
CA PHE A 108 -16.51 14.50 -27.38
C PHE A 108 -16.17 15.81 -26.70
N PHE A 109 -16.15 15.88 -25.37
CA PHE A 109 -15.84 17.12 -24.66
C PHE A 109 -14.40 17.58 -24.80
N SER A 110 -13.45 16.66 -24.81
CA SER A 110 -12.04 16.96 -25.03
C SER A 110 -11.79 17.64 -26.39
N LYS A 111 -12.59 17.27 -27.42
CA LYS A 111 -12.48 17.84 -28.77
C LYS A 111 -13.23 19.16 -28.91
N HIS A 112 -14.43 19.30 -28.29
CA HIS A 112 -15.34 20.40 -28.57
C HIS A 112 -15.30 21.52 -27.52
N VAL A 113 -14.76 21.28 -26.34
CA VAL A 113 -14.63 22.29 -25.28
C VAL A 113 -13.18 22.78 -25.23
N LYS A 114 -12.99 24.04 -25.59
CA LYS A 114 -11.66 24.67 -25.52
C LYS A 114 -11.15 24.69 -24.09
N ARG A 115 -9.96 24.15 -23.89
CA ARG A 115 -9.23 24.29 -22.62
C ARG A 115 -8.67 25.71 -22.49
N THR A 116 -8.65 26.24 -21.29
CA THR A 116 -8.24 27.61 -21.00
C THR A 116 -6.85 27.71 -20.35
N GLY A 117 -6.20 26.56 -20.11
CA GLY A 117 -4.87 26.48 -19.46
C GLY A 117 -4.89 26.70 -17.95
N ASN A 118 -6.08 26.83 -17.36
CA ASN A 118 -6.21 27.22 -15.93
C ASN A 118 -7.11 26.35 -15.08
N LYS A 119 -7.54 25.19 -15.56
CA LYS A 119 -8.44 24.30 -14.80
C LYS A 119 -7.66 23.15 -14.21
N ILE A 120 -7.68 23.04 -12.89
CA ILE A 120 -7.06 21.94 -12.14
C ILE A 120 -8.14 21.06 -11.56
N PHE A 121 -8.04 19.76 -11.80
CA PHE A 121 -8.99 18.77 -11.33
C PHE A 121 -8.30 17.83 -10.32
N PHE A 122 -8.66 17.94 -9.05
CA PHE A 122 -8.23 17.07 -7.97
C PHE A 122 -9.20 15.90 -7.83
N CYS A 123 -8.70 14.66 -7.87
CA CYS A 123 -9.58 13.50 -7.81
C CYS A 123 -8.89 12.27 -7.17
N SER A 124 -9.61 11.61 -6.27
CA SER A 124 -9.17 10.37 -5.64
C SER A 124 -10.29 9.34 -5.56
N ALA A 125 -9.92 8.05 -5.66
CA ALA A 125 -10.82 6.92 -5.47
C ALA A 125 -10.51 6.12 -4.18
N SER A 126 -9.80 6.74 -3.24
CA SER A 126 -9.48 6.17 -1.93
C SER A 126 -9.94 7.05 -0.75
N ARG A 127 -10.55 8.21 -1.04
CA ARG A 127 -10.95 9.20 -0.04
C ARG A 127 -12.29 9.85 -0.43
N SER A 128 -13.15 10.11 0.54
CA SER A 128 -14.42 10.84 0.31
C SER A 128 -14.26 12.37 0.24
N ARG A 129 -13.08 12.89 0.56
CA ARG A 129 -12.73 14.33 0.55
C ARG A 129 -11.25 14.51 0.25
N ILE A 130 -10.86 15.71 -0.14
CA ILE A 130 -9.46 16.04 -0.38
C ILE A 130 -8.61 15.78 0.87
N GLY A 131 -7.43 15.22 0.67
CA GLY A 131 -6.50 14.87 1.75
C GLY A 131 -5.12 14.50 1.18
N GLY A 132 -4.17 14.14 2.05
CA GLY A 132 -2.83 13.73 1.62
C GLY A 132 -2.14 14.76 0.75
N ASN A 133 -1.37 14.32 -0.23
CA ASN A 133 -0.59 15.20 -1.10
C ASN A 133 -1.43 16.23 -1.87
N GLU A 134 -2.62 15.85 -2.30
CA GLU A 134 -3.53 16.76 -3.02
C GLU A 134 -3.96 17.95 -2.15
N GLN A 135 -4.21 17.72 -0.87
CA GLN A 135 -4.59 18.77 0.07
C GLN A 135 -3.46 19.77 0.25
N PHE A 136 -2.23 19.30 0.46
CA PHE A 136 -1.07 20.19 0.61
C PHE A 136 -0.83 21.06 -0.63
N ILE A 137 -0.94 20.45 -1.82
CA ILE A 137 -0.83 21.21 -3.08
C ILE A 137 -1.94 22.27 -3.18
N ARG A 138 -3.20 21.90 -2.94
CA ARG A 138 -4.34 22.82 -3.01
C ARG A 138 -4.20 23.95 -1.98
N ASP A 139 -3.92 23.64 -0.73
CA ASP A 139 -3.85 24.62 0.36
C ASP A 139 -2.71 25.61 0.11
N ARG A 140 -1.54 25.12 -0.31
CA ARG A 140 -0.42 25.99 -0.66
C ARG A 140 -0.69 26.87 -1.89
N MET A 141 -1.42 26.36 -2.87
CA MET A 141 -1.85 27.19 -4.00
C MET A 141 -2.81 28.31 -3.56
N LEU A 142 -3.72 28.04 -2.61
CA LEU A 142 -4.60 29.05 -2.02
C LEU A 142 -3.82 30.09 -1.23
N GLU A 143 -2.88 29.68 -0.38
CA GLU A 143 -2.00 30.60 0.35
C GLU A 143 -1.19 31.53 -0.57
N ARG A 144 -0.82 31.02 -1.75
CA ARG A 144 -0.11 31.80 -2.77
C ARG A 144 -1.04 32.65 -3.67
N GLY A 145 -2.35 32.66 -3.40
CA GLY A 145 -3.35 33.38 -4.19
C GLY A 145 -3.52 32.89 -5.63
N LEU A 146 -3.14 31.61 -5.90
CA LEU A 146 -3.23 31.01 -7.23
C LEU A 146 -4.66 30.61 -7.62
N ASP A 147 -5.62 30.63 -6.70
CA ASP A 147 -7.05 30.52 -6.94
C ASP A 147 -7.59 31.68 -7.83
N LYS A 148 -6.92 32.82 -7.85
CA LYS A 148 -7.21 33.91 -8.79
C LYS A 148 -6.85 33.59 -10.23
N LYS A 149 -5.89 32.67 -10.43
CA LYS A 149 -5.42 32.24 -11.75
C LYS A 149 -6.04 30.91 -12.18
N PHE A 150 -6.24 29.99 -11.24
CA PHE A 150 -6.69 28.63 -11.51
C PHE A 150 -8.09 28.34 -10.96
N VAL A 151 -8.88 27.62 -11.73
CA VAL A 151 -10.20 27.10 -11.35
C VAL A 151 -10.03 25.70 -10.83
N PHE A 152 -10.30 25.47 -9.54
CA PHE A 152 -10.20 24.17 -8.91
C PHE A 152 -11.50 23.37 -9.03
N ARG A 153 -11.38 22.12 -9.42
CA ARG A 153 -12.46 21.15 -9.50
C ARG A 153 -12.14 19.94 -8.64
N TYR A 154 -13.17 19.30 -8.11
CA TYR A 154 -13.02 18.24 -7.14
C TYR A 154 -13.95 17.08 -7.42
N ASP A 155 -13.42 15.85 -7.29
CA ASP A 155 -14.23 14.64 -7.29
C ASP A 155 -13.53 13.53 -6.47
N PHE A 156 -14.13 13.18 -5.33
CA PHE A 156 -13.59 12.25 -4.37
C PHE A 156 -14.60 11.15 -4.07
N VAL A 157 -14.17 9.91 -4.06
CA VAL A 157 -14.95 8.74 -3.66
C VAL A 157 -14.16 7.91 -2.66
N ALA A 158 -14.85 7.38 -1.65
CA ALA A 158 -14.20 6.63 -0.57
C ALA A 158 -13.58 5.30 -1.04
N SER A 159 -14.07 4.77 -2.16
CA SER A 159 -13.59 3.51 -2.74
C SER A 159 -13.87 3.46 -4.25
N ILE A 160 -13.00 2.80 -5.00
CA ILE A 160 -13.19 2.49 -6.44
C ILE A 160 -14.48 1.71 -6.72
N ASN A 161 -15.02 1.01 -5.71
CA ASN A 161 -16.25 0.22 -5.79
C ASN A 161 -17.50 1.02 -5.38
N GLU A 162 -17.35 2.28 -4.99
CA GLU A 162 -18.46 3.13 -4.60
C GLU A 162 -19.43 3.35 -5.76
N ARG A 163 -20.72 3.16 -5.49
CA ARG A 163 -21.78 3.40 -6.48
C ARG A 163 -22.00 4.89 -6.66
N ARG A 164 -21.80 5.37 -7.87
CA ARG A 164 -21.99 6.77 -8.24
C ARG A 164 -23.30 6.96 -8.97
N SER A 165 -23.97 8.08 -8.73
CA SER A 165 -25.09 8.50 -9.57
C SER A 165 -24.60 8.79 -11.00
N LEU A 166 -25.47 8.60 -11.98
CA LEU A 166 -25.14 8.91 -13.38
C LEU A 166 -24.65 10.36 -13.55
N ARG A 167 -25.33 11.31 -12.86
CA ARG A 167 -24.94 12.73 -12.89
C ARG A 167 -23.52 12.96 -12.36
N ALA A 168 -23.16 12.33 -11.25
CA ALA A 168 -21.81 12.43 -10.68
C ALA A 168 -20.76 11.82 -11.63
N PHE A 169 -21.08 10.69 -12.24
CA PHE A 169 -20.20 10.03 -13.21
C PHE A 169 -19.99 10.87 -14.48
N MET A 170 -21.05 11.48 -15.01
CA MET A 170 -20.98 12.38 -16.16
C MET A 170 -20.19 13.64 -15.84
N ARG A 171 -20.41 14.24 -14.65
CA ARG A 171 -19.62 15.40 -14.18
C ARG A 171 -18.15 15.08 -14.08
N PHE A 172 -17.79 13.92 -13.51
CA PHE A 172 -16.41 13.45 -13.46
C PHE A 172 -15.78 13.36 -14.86
N GLY A 173 -16.45 12.69 -15.79
CA GLY A 173 -15.99 12.57 -17.18
C GLY A 173 -15.81 13.93 -17.88
N TYR A 174 -16.73 14.87 -17.62
CA TYR A 174 -16.64 16.25 -18.13
C TYR A 174 -15.44 17.00 -17.53
N TYR A 175 -15.23 16.91 -16.22
CA TYR A 175 -14.09 17.54 -15.57
C TYR A 175 -12.78 16.95 -16.07
N LEU A 176 -12.72 15.64 -16.21
CA LEU A 176 -11.56 14.94 -16.74
C LEU A 176 -11.20 15.39 -18.18
N ALA A 177 -12.24 15.55 -19.04
CA ALA A 177 -12.06 15.91 -20.45
C ALA A 177 -11.67 17.38 -20.67
N THR A 178 -12.06 18.26 -19.74
CA THR A 178 -11.96 19.73 -19.95
C THR A 178 -11.00 20.41 -18.96
N SER A 179 -10.26 19.66 -18.16
CA SER A 179 -9.22 20.20 -17.29
C SER A 179 -7.86 20.16 -17.97
N ASP A 180 -7.03 21.11 -17.63
CA ASP A 180 -5.67 21.26 -18.17
C ASP A 180 -4.65 20.49 -17.31
N ILE A 181 -4.94 20.36 -16.01
CA ILE A 181 -4.13 19.65 -15.05
C ILE A 181 -5.06 18.73 -14.24
N ILE A 182 -4.67 17.47 -14.12
CA ILE A 182 -5.35 16.47 -13.32
C ILE A 182 -4.36 16.04 -12.24
N VAL A 183 -4.78 16.08 -10.98
CA VAL A 183 -3.96 15.66 -9.83
C VAL A 183 -4.67 14.50 -9.15
N LEU A 184 -3.94 13.42 -8.91
CA LEU A 184 -4.43 12.25 -8.19
C LEU A 184 -3.33 11.70 -7.26
N ASP A 185 -3.74 11.03 -6.19
CA ASP A 185 -2.83 10.49 -5.16
C ASP A 185 -2.84 8.96 -5.08
N ASP A 186 -3.68 8.30 -5.84
CA ASP A 186 -3.81 6.85 -5.80
C ASP A 186 -4.30 6.29 -7.14
N TYR A 187 -4.53 4.98 -7.18
CA TYR A 187 -5.08 4.25 -8.31
C TYR A 187 -6.53 4.65 -8.61
N TYR A 188 -6.77 5.18 -9.82
CA TYR A 188 -8.12 5.59 -10.23
C TYR A 188 -8.45 5.03 -11.64
N PRO A 189 -9.15 3.89 -11.74
CA PRO A 189 -9.37 3.17 -13.01
C PRO A 189 -9.97 4.01 -14.13
N GLN A 190 -10.86 4.95 -13.82
CA GLN A 190 -11.53 5.78 -14.83
C GLN A 190 -10.57 6.79 -15.48
N VAL A 191 -9.53 7.22 -14.75
CA VAL A 191 -8.50 8.15 -15.27
C VAL A 191 -7.63 7.47 -16.35
N TYR A 192 -7.45 6.16 -16.28
CA TYR A 192 -6.62 5.43 -17.26
C TYR A 192 -7.33 5.07 -18.56
N LEU A 193 -8.65 5.27 -18.65
CA LEU A 193 -9.43 4.83 -19.80
C LEU A 193 -9.22 5.69 -21.05
N PRO A 194 -9.22 7.04 -20.97
CA PRO A 194 -9.06 7.89 -22.13
C PRO A 194 -7.58 8.14 -22.47
N ASP A 195 -7.33 8.53 -23.69
CA ASP A 195 -6.07 9.11 -24.11
C ASP A 195 -6.14 10.64 -24.00
N TYR A 196 -5.20 11.23 -23.29
CA TYR A 196 -5.17 12.67 -23.06
C TYR A 196 -4.43 13.40 -24.18
N PRO A 197 -4.85 14.62 -24.53
CA PRO A 197 -4.06 15.49 -25.38
C PRO A 197 -2.68 15.78 -24.76
N PRO A 198 -1.63 15.99 -25.59
CA PRO A 198 -0.26 16.15 -25.10
C PRO A 198 -0.04 17.33 -24.14
N ASP A 199 -0.90 18.34 -24.22
CA ASP A 199 -0.85 19.54 -23.39
C ASP A 199 -1.50 19.36 -22.01
N VAL A 200 -2.18 18.23 -21.76
CA VAL A 200 -2.78 17.93 -20.46
C VAL A 200 -1.74 17.31 -19.51
N LYS A 201 -1.58 17.90 -18.33
CA LYS A 201 -0.73 17.34 -17.30
C LYS A 201 -1.56 16.39 -16.42
N VAL A 202 -1.14 15.13 -16.34
CA VAL A 202 -1.69 14.15 -15.41
C VAL A 202 -0.63 13.90 -14.34
N ILE A 203 -0.84 14.48 -13.15
CA ILE A 203 0.10 14.47 -12.04
C ILE A 203 -0.31 13.37 -11.06
N GLN A 204 0.55 12.35 -10.89
CA GLN A 204 0.36 11.35 -9.85
C GLN A 204 1.19 11.72 -8.62
N ALA A 205 0.53 12.26 -7.60
CA ALA A 205 1.20 12.68 -6.37
C ALA A 205 1.54 11.51 -5.42
N TRP A 206 1.04 10.32 -5.73
CA TRP A 206 1.22 9.07 -5.00
C TRP A 206 0.91 9.19 -3.49
N HIS A 207 1.01 8.07 -2.78
CA HIS A 207 0.67 8.00 -1.35
C HIS A 207 1.80 7.40 -0.48
N ALA A 208 2.98 7.19 -1.05
CA ALA A 208 4.16 6.69 -0.34
C ALA A 208 5.39 7.54 -0.65
N CYS A 209 6.26 7.70 0.33
CA CYS A 209 7.62 8.17 0.14
C CYS A 209 8.54 6.98 -0.13
N GLY A 210 9.60 7.21 -0.87
CA GLY A 210 10.62 6.22 -1.16
C GLY A 210 10.12 5.02 -2.00
N ALA A 211 11.06 4.20 -2.39
CA ALA A 211 10.81 2.94 -3.08
C ALA A 211 11.17 1.79 -2.13
N PHE A 212 10.18 1.18 -1.49
CA PHE A 212 10.40 0.14 -0.50
C PHE A 212 9.96 -1.22 -1.03
N LYS A 213 8.65 -1.40 -1.20
CA LYS A 213 8.05 -2.64 -1.73
C LYS A 213 7.84 -2.52 -3.22
N THR A 214 8.08 -3.61 -3.95
CA THR A 214 7.76 -3.66 -5.38
C THR A 214 6.28 -3.39 -5.63
N VAL A 215 5.98 -2.58 -6.62
CA VAL A 215 4.63 -2.22 -7.04
C VAL A 215 4.49 -2.32 -8.56
N GLY A 216 3.27 -2.25 -9.07
CA GLY A 216 3.03 -2.19 -10.51
C GLY A 216 3.61 -3.38 -11.27
N LEU A 217 4.31 -3.10 -12.35
CA LEU A 217 4.84 -4.11 -13.28
C LEU A 217 5.94 -4.99 -12.70
N GLU A 218 6.67 -4.53 -11.68
CA GLU A 218 7.70 -5.34 -11.03
C GLU A 218 7.15 -6.49 -10.19
N ARG A 219 5.84 -6.49 -9.97
CA ARG A 219 5.15 -7.60 -9.34
C ARG A 219 4.70 -8.69 -10.33
N MET A 220 5.11 -8.62 -11.60
CA MET A 220 4.74 -9.66 -12.57
C MET A 220 5.20 -11.03 -12.12
N GLY A 221 4.31 -12.02 -12.26
CA GLY A 221 4.53 -13.38 -11.76
C GLY A 221 4.12 -13.58 -10.30
N LYS A 222 3.76 -12.53 -9.56
CA LYS A 222 3.30 -12.61 -8.16
C LYS A 222 1.79 -12.43 -8.04
N PRO A 223 1.16 -12.95 -6.97
CA PRO A 223 -0.28 -12.82 -6.76
C PRO A 223 -0.74 -11.36 -6.79
N GLY A 224 -1.79 -11.06 -7.57
CA GLY A 224 -2.34 -9.71 -7.72
C GLY A 224 -1.49 -8.75 -8.57
N ALA A 225 -0.55 -9.24 -9.35
CA ALA A 225 0.21 -8.44 -10.31
C ALA A 225 -0.71 -7.89 -11.42
N PRO A 226 -0.40 -6.72 -12.00
CA PRO A 226 -1.11 -6.21 -13.17
C PRO A 226 -0.77 -7.03 -14.41
N GLU A 227 -1.69 -7.05 -15.38
CA GLU A 227 -1.41 -7.62 -16.71
C GLU A 227 -0.39 -6.77 -17.46
N LEU A 228 0.48 -7.41 -18.27
CA LEU A 228 1.54 -6.76 -19.07
C LEU A 228 1.01 -5.63 -19.97
N ASN A 229 -0.17 -5.81 -20.54
CA ASN A 229 -0.81 -4.84 -21.42
C ASN A 229 -1.75 -3.87 -20.70
N THR A 230 -1.57 -3.73 -19.38
CA THR A 230 -2.40 -2.83 -18.61
C THR A 230 -2.23 -1.37 -19.03
N ARG A 231 -3.33 -0.60 -19.02
CA ARG A 231 -3.29 0.86 -19.15
C ARG A 231 -3.01 1.58 -17.82
N ILE A 232 -2.89 0.82 -16.74
CA ILE A 232 -2.57 1.34 -15.40
C ILE A 232 -1.25 2.13 -15.51
N HIS A 233 -1.20 3.30 -14.91
CA HIS A 233 -0.07 4.22 -14.86
C HIS A 233 0.32 4.90 -16.19
N LYS A 234 -0.05 4.39 -17.36
CA LYS A 234 0.43 4.90 -18.66
C LYS A 234 0.03 6.35 -19.00
N CYS A 235 -1.02 6.86 -18.36
CA CYS A 235 -1.49 8.23 -18.59
C CYS A 235 -0.72 9.32 -17.82
N TYR A 236 0.12 8.94 -16.86
CA TYR A 236 0.84 9.93 -16.06
C TYR A 236 1.90 10.65 -16.87
N THR A 237 1.95 11.97 -16.68
CA THR A 237 2.93 12.84 -17.33
C THR A 237 3.96 13.38 -16.36
N HIS A 238 3.59 13.55 -15.07
CA HIS A 238 4.45 14.10 -14.03
C HIS A 238 4.22 13.38 -12.72
N ILE A 239 5.30 12.92 -12.10
CA ILE A 239 5.26 12.16 -10.85
C ILE A 239 6.32 12.73 -9.90
N PRO A 240 5.94 13.51 -8.87
CA PRO A 240 6.86 13.92 -7.83
C PRO A 240 7.31 12.72 -7.00
N VAL A 241 8.59 12.59 -6.75
CA VAL A 241 9.20 11.53 -5.93
C VAL A 241 10.15 12.14 -4.89
N SER A 242 10.45 11.37 -3.85
CA SER A 242 11.24 11.86 -2.71
C SER A 242 12.73 12.01 -3.01
N SER A 243 13.29 11.22 -3.93
CA SER A 243 14.72 11.20 -4.23
C SER A 243 14.99 10.71 -5.65
N GLU A 244 16.21 10.95 -6.13
CA GLU A 244 16.74 10.41 -7.39
C GLU A 244 16.70 8.88 -7.42
N LEU A 245 16.99 8.21 -6.29
CA LEU A 245 16.90 6.76 -6.19
C LEU A 245 15.48 6.26 -6.52
N SER A 246 14.46 7.00 -6.09
CA SER A 246 13.07 6.64 -6.31
C SER A 246 12.63 6.80 -7.78
N VAL A 247 13.36 7.56 -8.60
CA VAL A 247 13.05 7.77 -10.03
C VAL A 247 13.06 6.43 -10.76
N ARG A 248 14.20 5.75 -10.75
CA ARG A 248 14.38 4.49 -11.48
C ARG A 248 13.37 3.42 -11.08
N HIS A 249 13.25 3.15 -9.78
CA HIS A 249 12.33 2.12 -9.28
C HIS A 249 10.87 2.41 -9.63
N ASN A 250 10.44 3.66 -9.49
CA ASN A 250 9.06 4.00 -9.87
C ASN A 250 8.85 4.00 -11.39
N ALA A 251 9.87 4.33 -12.19
CA ALA A 251 9.81 4.28 -13.65
C ALA A 251 9.61 2.84 -14.14
N GLU A 252 10.39 1.90 -13.63
CA GLU A 252 10.27 0.46 -13.89
C GLU A 252 8.90 -0.07 -13.43
N ALA A 253 8.48 0.26 -12.21
CA ALA A 253 7.19 -0.16 -11.65
C ALA A 253 5.98 0.32 -12.45
N PHE A 254 6.01 1.54 -12.94
CA PHE A 254 4.90 2.12 -13.71
C PHE A 254 5.02 1.88 -15.21
N GLY A 255 6.17 1.40 -15.67
CA GLY A 255 6.47 1.21 -17.09
C GLY A 255 6.47 2.54 -17.85
N LEU A 256 7.09 3.56 -17.28
CA LEU A 256 7.17 4.92 -17.80
C LEU A 256 8.63 5.35 -17.94
N ASP A 257 8.88 6.32 -18.81
CA ASP A 257 10.17 6.95 -18.96
C ASP A 257 10.55 7.76 -17.70
N GLU A 258 11.82 7.71 -17.29
CA GLU A 258 12.34 8.39 -16.11
C GLU A 258 12.15 9.92 -16.13
N SER A 259 12.11 10.52 -17.33
CA SER A 259 11.88 11.97 -17.49
C SER A 259 10.52 12.47 -16.96
N LYS A 260 9.59 11.56 -16.68
CA LYS A 260 8.30 11.90 -16.07
C LYS A 260 8.35 12.00 -14.55
N PHE A 261 9.45 11.59 -13.93
CA PHE A 261 9.64 11.57 -12.49
C PHE A 261 10.48 12.75 -12.05
N TYR A 262 9.96 13.47 -11.06
CA TYR A 262 10.57 14.71 -10.56
C TYR A 262 11.00 14.51 -9.11
N PRO A 263 12.30 14.45 -8.80
CA PRO A 263 12.81 14.27 -7.44
C PRO A 263 12.73 15.56 -6.62
N VAL A 264 11.56 16.18 -6.60
CA VAL A 264 11.25 17.47 -5.96
C VAL A 264 10.77 17.33 -4.51
N GLY A 265 10.64 16.10 -4.03
CA GLY A 265 10.05 15.77 -2.75
C GLY A 265 8.55 15.45 -2.85
N VAL A 266 7.99 14.96 -1.75
CA VAL A 266 6.59 14.58 -1.62
C VAL A 266 5.85 15.60 -0.77
N PRO A 267 4.78 16.25 -1.24
CA PRO A 267 4.15 17.40 -0.57
C PRO A 267 3.81 17.19 0.91
N ARG A 268 3.29 16.02 1.27
CA ARG A 268 2.90 15.72 2.65
C ARG A 268 4.06 15.66 3.63
N THR A 269 5.31 15.60 3.15
CA THR A 269 6.49 15.58 4.04
C THR A 269 6.85 16.99 4.56
N ASP A 270 6.30 18.04 3.98
CA ASP A 270 6.58 19.41 4.43
C ASP A 270 6.14 19.66 5.88
N ILE A 271 5.11 18.94 6.36
CA ILE A 271 4.62 19.05 7.75
C ILE A 271 5.68 18.69 8.80
N PHE A 272 6.68 17.87 8.44
CA PHE A 272 7.76 17.49 9.36
C PHE A 272 8.76 18.63 9.60
N PHE A 273 8.68 19.68 8.81
CA PHE A 273 9.54 20.88 8.86
C PHE A 273 8.76 22.17 9.20
N ASP A 274 7.46 22.07 9.49
CA ASP A 274 6.61 23.18 9.93
C ASP A 274 6.42 23.16 11.46
N PRO A 275 7.11 24.04 12.22
CA PRO A 275 7.03 24.05 13.67
C PRO A 275 5.63 24.36 14.20
N ASP A 276 4.84 25.15 13.47
CA ASP A 276 3.48 25.51 13.86
C ASP A 276 2.51 24.36 13.65
N TYR A 277 2.65 23.65 12.52
CA TYR A 277 1.90 22.41 12.30
C TYR A 277 2.23 21.38 13.38
N ILE A 278 3.49 21.12 13.64
CA ILE A 278 3.97 20.18 14.65
C ILE A 278 3.36 20.52 16.03
N ARG A 279 3.43 21.79 16.45
CA ARG A 279 2.92 22.22 17.75
C ARG A 279 1.41 22.01 17.87
N ARG A 280 0.64 22.44 16.85
CA ARG A 280 -0.83 22.24 16.82
C ARG A 280 -1.21 20.77 16.82
N THR A 281 -0.53 19.97 16.01
CA THR A 281 -0.80 18.54 15.88
C THR A 281 -0.42 17.79 17.15
N LYS A 282 0.70 18.08 17.80
CA LYS A 282 1.04 17.51 19.12
C LYS A 282 -0.04 17.78 20.15
N LYS A 283 -0.57 19.01 20.24
CA LYS A 283 -1.67 19.32 21.15
C LYS A 283 -2.88 18.45 20.88
N LYS A 284 -3.31 18.39 19.62
CA LYS A 284 -4.45 17.57 19.17
C LYS A 284 -4.24 16.08 19.49
N MET A 285 -3.02 15.56 19.30
CA MET A 285 -2.72 14.16 19.56
C MET A 285 -2.72 13.84 21.06
N TYR A 286 -2.22 14.73 21.90
CA TYR A 286 -2.29 14.57 23.36
C TYR A 286 -3.71 14.72 23.91
N GLU A 287 -4.61 15.42 23.21
CA GLU A 287 -6.04 15.44 23.52
C GLU A 287 -6.71 14.10 23.13
N ALA A 288 -6.32 13.53 21.99
CA ALA A 288 -6.82 12.25 21.51
C ALA A 288 -6.25 11.04 22.30
N PHE A 289 -5.00 11.15 22.77
CA PHE A 289 -4.27 10.11 23.48
C PHE A 289 -3.68 10.66 24.79
N PRO A 290 -4.49 10.92 25.81
CA PRO A 290 -4.05 11.57 27.06
C PRO A 290 -3.02 10.73 27.85
N GLN A 291 -3.01 9.41 27.71
CA GLN A 291 -2.01 8.53 28.30
C GLN A 291 -0.61 8.81 27.72
N ALA A 292 -0.51 9.01 26.40
CA ALA A 292 0.75 9.36 25.74
C ALA A 292 1.33 10.69 26.26
N LYS A 293 0.48 11.63 26.71
CA LYS A 293 0.95 12.90 27.30
C LYS A 293 1.59 12.71 28.69
N LYS A 294 1.14 11.71 29.43
CA LYS A 294 1.62 11.42 30.81
C LYS A 294 2.88 10.57 30.80
N ALA A 295 3.07 9.76 29.79
CA ALA A 295 4.17 8.82 29.69
C ALA A 295 5.53 9.54 29.44
N LYS A 296 6.60 8.96 29.97
CA LYS A 296 7.97 9.39 29.73
C LYS A 296 8.42 9.08 28.29
N THR A 297 7.97 7.95 27.76
CA THR A 297 8.31 7.50 26.40
C THR A 297 7.05 6.97 25.71
N VAL A 298 6.83 7.42 24.48
CA VAL A 298 5.71 6.96 23.64
C VAL A 298 6.23 6.05 22.54
N TYR A 299 5.84 4.80 22.58
CA TYR A 299 6.09 3.81 21.54
C TYR A 299 4.91 3.75 20.58
N LEU A 300 5.20 3.56 19.29
CA LEU A 300 4.20 3.24 18.28
C LEU A 300 4.51 1.87 17.68
N TYR A 301 3.61 0.92 17.82
CA TYR A 301 3.64 -0.34 17.08
C TYR A 301 2.72 -0.25 15.88
N ALA A 302 3.31 -0.21 14.68
CA ALA A 302 2.59 -0.01 13.42
C ALA A 302 2.97 -1.07 12.38
N PRO A 303 2.51 -2.33 12.56
CA PRO A 303 2.85 -3.42 11.65
C PRO A 303 2.05 -3.37 10.35
N THR A 304 2.59 -4.03 9.32
CA THR A 304 1.90 -4.26 8.05
C THR A 304 0.92 -5.44 8.17
N PHE A 305 -0.17 -5.40 7.43
CA PHE A 305 -1.06 -6.55 7.31
C PHE A 305 -0.44 -7.68 6.48
N ARG A 306 -0.94 -8.90 6.69
CA ARG A 306 -0.66 -10.08 5.88
C ARG A 306 -1.86 -10.35 4.96
N GLY A 307 -1.67 -11.16 3.94
CA GLY A 307 -2.65 -11.40 2.87
C GLY A 307 -2.41 -10.53 1.63
N ILE A 308 -3.17 -10.77 0.56
CA ILE A 308 -2.95 -10.15 -0.76
C ILE A 308 -3.67 -8.80 -0.88
N ASN A 309 -4.86 -8.70 -0.29
CA ASN A 309 -5.76 -7.54 -0.44
C ASN A 309 -6.62 -7.32 0.82
N ALA A 310 -7.49 -6.31 0.80
CA ALA A 310 -8.33 -5.96 1.95
C ALA A 310 -9.36 -7.03 2.38
N ARG A 311 -9.62 -8.07 1.58
CA ARG A 311 -10.60 -9.12 1.93
C ARG A 311 -9.99 -10.20 2.79
N ASP A 312 -8.74 -10.52 2.51
CA ASP A 312 -7.92 -11.56 3.15
C ASP A 312 -6.85 -10.97 4.07
N ALA A 313 -6.92 -9.67 4.36
CA ALA A 313 -6.00 -9.00 5.25
C ALA A 313 -6.20 -9.46 6.70
N TYR A 314 -5.11 -9.87 7.34
CA TYR A 314 -5.06 -10.27 8.76
C TYR A 314 -3.74 -9.85 9.39
N PHE A 315 -3.63 -9.98 10.69
CA PHE A 315 -2.39 -9.87 11.43
C PHE A 315 -2.28 -11.02 12.44
N PRO A 316 -1.12 -11.72 12.54
CA PRO A 316 -0.95 -12.82 13.47
C PRO A 316 -0.68 -12.31 14.90
N PHE A 317 -1.71 -11.91 15.64
CA PHE A 317 -1.61 -11.31 16.97
C PHE A 317 -0.88 -12.19 17.98
N GLN A 318 -0.87 -13.51 17.80
CA GLN A 318 -0.13 -14.46 18.65
C GLN A 318 1.39 -14.25 18.61
N LYS A 319 1.90 -13.47 17.66
CA LYS A 319 3.32 -13.09 17.57
C LYS A 319 3.68 -11.90 18.48
N VAL A 320 2.69 -11.30 19.13
CA VAL A 320 2.87 -10.13 20.02
C VAL A 320 2.31 -10.45 21.40
N ASP A 321 3.15 -10.39 22.41
CA ASP A 321 2.72 -10.58 23.82
C ASP A 321 2.39 -9.23 24.45
N PHE A 322 1.10 -8.89 24.49
CA PHE A 322 0.63 -7.63 25.06
C PHE A 322 0.72 -7.60 26.60
N VAL A 323 0.85 -8.75 27.28
CA VAL A 323 1.14 -8.79 28.73
C VAL A 323 2.57 -8.32 28.99
N LYS A 324 3.55 -8.87 28.25
CA LYS A 324 4.95 -8.42 28.33
C LYS A 324 5.11 -6.95 27.93
N TRP A 325 4.37 -6.49 26.91
CA TRP A 325 4.33 -5.06 26.56
C TRP A 325 3.80 -4.20 27.70
N GLY A 326 2.69 -4.60 28.31
CA GLY A 326 2.09 -3.86 29.41
C GLY A 326 2.99 -3.77 30.63
N GLN A 327 3.66 -4.89 30.99
CA GLN A 327 4.68 -4.91 32.05
C GLN A 327 5.83 -3.95 31.73
N PHE A 328 6.40 -4.03 30.54
CA PHE A 328 7.47 -3.14 30.09
C PHE A 328 7.06 -1.66 30.17
N CYS A 329 5.88 -1.31 29.65
CA CYS A 329 5.39 0.08 29.69
C CYS A 329 5.19 0.57 31.13
N LYS A 330 4.67 -0.27 32.02
CA LYS A 330 4.49 0.04 33.45
C LYS A 330 5.83 0.24 34.17
N GLU A 331 6.81 -0.62 33.89
CA GLU A 331 8.16 -0.56 34.50
C GLU A 331 8.96 0.67 34.06
N THR A 332 8.74 1.15 32.81
CA THR A 332 9.50 2.23 32.19
C THR A 332 8.75 3.56 32.12
N ASP A 333 7.57 3.66 32.69
CA ASP A 333 6.67 4.82 32.58
C ASP A 333 6.40 5.21 31.11
N ALA A 334 6.11 4.20 30.29
CA ALA A 334 5.90 4.35 28.85
C ALA A 334 4.43 4.12 28.46
N CYS A 335 4.09 4.57 27.26
CA CYS A 335 2.79 4.31 26.61
C CYS A 335 3.03 3.68 25.24
N LEU A 336 2.33 2.58 24.94
CA LEU A 336 2.32 1.95 23.64
C LEU A 336 1.05 2.33 22.88
N LEU A 337 1.21 2.99 21.74
CA LEU A 337 0.14 3.18 20.76
C LEU A 337 0.20 2.03 19.75
N VAL A 338 -0.89 1.29 19.56
CA VAL A 338 -0.99 0.22 18.57
C VAL A 338 -1.79 0.70 17.38
N LYS A 339 -1.16 0.77 16.22
CA LYS A 339 -1.77 1.29 14.99
C LYS A 339 -1.82 0.21 13.92
N MET A 340 -2.85 -0.61 13.98
CA MET A 340 -3.07 -1.62 12.94
C MET A 340 -3.41 -1.00 11.60
N HIS A 341 -3.03 -1.70 10.52
CA HIS A 341 -3.39 -1.29 9.16
C HIS A 341 -4.91 -1.32 8.98
N PRO A 342 -5.53 -0.33 8.29
CA PRO A 342 -7.00 -0.26 8.13
C PRO A 342 -7.67 -1.46 7.46
N PHE A 343 -6.90 -2.33 6.81
CA PHE A 343 -7.42 -3.57 6.22
C PHE A 343 -7.61 -4.68 7.25
N VAL A 344 -6.89 -4.65 8.37
CA VAL A 344 -7.06 -5.61 9.47
C VAL A 344 -8.34 -5.25 10.20
N ARG A 345 -9.29 -6.18 10.24
CA ARG A 345 -10.62 -5.98 10.85
C ARG A 345 -10.67 -6.39 12.31
N GLU A 346 -9.75 -7.26 12.69
CA GLU A 346 -9.63 -7.75 14.05
C GLU A 346 -9.10 -6.63 14.94
N SER A 347 -9.72 -6.45 16.11
CA SER A 347 -9.25 -5.49 17.10
C SER A 347 -8.15 -6.10 17.95
N VAL A 348 -7.26 -5.26 18.45
CA VAL A 348 -6.22 -5.66 19.39
C VAL A 348 -6.89 -6.02 20.73
N GLU A 349 -6.61 -7.20 21.26
CA GLU A 349 -7.02 -7.60 22.60
C GLU A 349 -6.00 -7.07 23.62
N ILE A 350 -6.34 -5.97 24.26
CA ILE A 350 -5.50 -5.34 25.28
C ILE A 350 -5.89 -5.91 26.65
N PRO A 351 -4.93 -6.49 27.42
CA PRO A 351 -5.23 -6.95 28.78
C PRO A 351 -5.75 -5.80 29.66
N PRO A 352 -6.87 -5.97 30.36
CA PRO A 352 -7.53 -4.88 31.10
C PRO A 352 -6.61 -4.17 32.11
N GLU A 353 -5.69 -4.89 32.73
CA GLU A 353 -4.72 -4.37 33.68
C GLU A 353 -3.68 -3.44 33.08
N TYR A 354 -3.56 -3.42 31.74
CA TYR A 354 -2.63 -2.55 31.00
C TYR A 354 -3.33 -1.53 30.09
N ALA A 355 -4.65 -1.34 30.24
CA ALA A 355 -5.42 -0.40 29.42
C ALA A 355 -4.97 1.07 29.56
N ASP A 356 -4.30 1.42 30.66
CA ASP A 356 -3.70 2.75 30.84
C ASP A 356 -2.34 2.92 30.13
N TYR A 357 -1.71 1.82 29.72
CA TYR A 357 -0.38 1.80 29.12
C TYR A 357 -0.38 1.43 27.63
N ILE A 358 -1.38 0.68 27.17
CA ILE A 358 -1.52 0.23 25.78
C ILE A 358 -2.82 0.77 25.21
N ILE A 359 -2.73 1.52 24.12
CA ILE A 359 -3.85 2.24 23.54
C ILE A 359 -4.03 1.82 22.08
N ASP A 360 -5.22 1.38 21.71
CA ASP A 360 -5.58 1.14 20.32
C ASP A 360 -5.78 2.47 19.58
N ALA A 361 -4.85 2.80 18.67
CA ALA A 361 -4.89 3.97 17.82
C ALA A 361 -5.41 3.66 16.38
N ALA A 362 -5.98 2.47 16.14
CA ALA A 362 -6.40 2.05 14.80
C ALA A 362 -7.48 2.96 14.21
N SER A 363 -8.38 3.51 15.02
CA SER A 363 -9.46 4.42 14.60
C SER A 363 -8.97 5.78 14.11
N TYR A 364 -7.81 6.25 14.53
CA TYR A 364 -7.26 7.53 14.09
C TYR A 364 -6.69 7.41 12.66
N ARG A 365 -7.25 8.17 11.71
CA ARG A 365 -6.98 7.96 10.29
C ARG A 365 -5.59 8.40 9.85
N GLU A 366 -5.17 9.61 10.24
CA GLU A 366 -3.95 10.25 9.72
C GLU A 366 -2.73 9.86 10.57
N VAL A 367 -2.08 8.75 10.20
CA VAL A 367 -0.94 8.23 10.97
C VAL A 367 0.19 9.22 11.14
N ASN A 368 0.43 10.10 10.16
CA ASN A 368 1.50 11.11 10.24
C ASN A 368 1.31 12.09 11.40
N ASP A 369 0.04 12.36 11.80
CA ASP A 369 -0.23 13.19 12.98
C ASP A 369 0.26 12.49 14.26
N ILE A 370 0.06 11.18 14.36
CA ILE A 370 0.48 10.38 15.53
C ILE A 370 2.01 10.42 15.66
N LEU A 371 2.74 10.39 14.54
CA LEU A 371 4.21 10.33 14.55
C LEU A 371 4.85 11.48 15.37
N PHE A 372 4.19 12.64 15.43
CA PHE A 372 4.75 13.78 16.16
C PHE A 372 4.85 13.57 17.66
N ILE A 373 4.00 12.71 18.25
CA ILE A 373 4.05 12.39 19.70
C ILE A 373 4.77 11.07 20.01
N VAL A 374 5.28 10.37 18.99
CA VAL A 374 5.95 9.08 19.13
C VAL A 374 7.45 9.29 19.31
N ASP A 375 8.05 8.70 20.32
CA ASP A 375 9.50 8.75 20.56
C ASP A 375 10.22 7.58 19.88
N VAL A 376 9.58 6.40 19.81
CA VAL A 376 10.15 5.18 19.24
C VAL A 376 9.11 4.48 18.36
N LEU A 377 9.47 4.18 17.12
CA LEU A 377 8.65 3.41 16.20
C LEU A 377 9.07 1.93 16.20
N ILE A 378 8.10 1.04 16.35
CA ILE A 378 8.27 -0.39 16.08
C ILE A 378 7.39 -0.72 14.87
N THR A 379 8.00 -1.27 13.84
CA THR A 379 7.30 -1.65 12.63
C THR A 379 7.94 -2.89 11.99
N ASP A 380 7.45 -3.28 10.83
CA ASP A 380 8.02 -4.34 10.04
C ASP A 380 8.29 -3.84 8.60
N TYR A 381 7.41 -4.15 7.65
CA TYR A 381 7.56 -3.83 6.23
C TYR A 381 6.79 -2.58 5.81
N SER A 382 6.55 -1.64 6.72
CA SER A 382 5.75 -0.45 6.44
C SER A 382 6.59 0.71 5.89
N SER A 383 6.07 1.39 4.87
CA SER A 383 6.68 2.61 4.33
C SER A 383 6.64 3.82 5.29
N ILE A 384 6.00 3.69 6.45
CA ILE A 384 5.97 4.71 7.51
C ILE A 384 7.38 5.10 7.98
N ILE A 385 8.36 4.22 7.77
CA ILE A 385 9.76 4.44 8.12
C ILE A 385 10.34 5.67 7.42
N TYR A 386 9.88 5.99 6.22
CA TYR A 386 10.35 7.17 5.48
C TYR A 386 9.91 8.45 6.18
N GLU A 387 8.63 8.60 6.47
CA GLU A 387 8.11 9.78 7.16
C GLU A 387 8.68 9.89 8.58
N PHE A 388 8.72 8.78 9.32
CA PHE A 388 9.27 8.79 10.68
C PHE A 388 10.77 9.12 10.73
N SER A 389 11.53 8.70 9.71
CA SER A 389 12.97 9.01 9.62
C SER A 389 13.27 10.52 9.60
N LEU A 390 12.33 11.34 9.10
CA LEU A 390 12.45 12.78 9.09
C LEU A 390 12.43 13.41 10.50
N LEU A 391 11.86 12.69 11.47
CA LEU A 391 11.88 13.11 12.89
C LEU A 391 13.19 12.78 13.60
N ARG A 392 14.10 12.01 12.99
CA ARG A 392 15.38 11.60 13.57
C ARG A 392 15.24 10.90 14.92
N ARG A 393 14.26 10.00 15.02
CA ARG A 393 13.96 9.22 16.24
C ARG A 393 14.22 7.72 16.00
N PRO A 394 14.47 6.93 17.07
CA PRO A 394 14.72 5.50 16.96
C PRO A 394 13.57 4.74 16.33
N MET A 395 13.89 3.74 15.50
CA MET A 395 12.95 2.79 14.96
C MET A 395 13.53 1.38 14.97
N TYR A 396 12.68 0.40 15.32
CA TYR A 396 13.04 -1.01 15.40
C TYR A 396 12.14 -1.84 14.48
N PHE A 397 12.69 -2.91 13.93
CA PHE A 397 12.10 -3.66 12.83
C PHE A 397 11.76 -5.09 13.25
N TYR A 398 10.54 -5.29 13.76
CA TYR A 398 10.07 -6.61 14.18
C TYR A 398 9.57 -7.40 12.97
N ALA A 399 10.49 -8.14 12.34
CA ALA A 399 10.31 -8.84 11.07
C ALA A 399 10.34 -10.37 11.26
N PHE A 400 9.44 -10.90 12.09
CA PHE A 400 9.37 -12.31 12.50
C PHE A 400 9.10 -13.29 11.35
N ASP A 401 8.53 -12.83 10.24
CA ASP A 401 8.15 -13.63 9.09
C ASP A 401 8.76 -13.11 7.77
N GLN A 402 9.97 -12.54 7.84
CA GLN A 402 10.61 -11.86 6.71
C GLN A 402 10.62 -12.70 5.43
N LYS A 403 11.10 -13.96 5.48
CA LYS A 403 11.17 -14.83 4.31
C LYS A 403 9.81 -15.03 3.63
N MET A 404 8.76 -15.25 4.43
CA MET A 404 7.40 -15.40 3.90
C MET A 404 6.88 -14.10 3.29
N TYR A 405 7.18 -12.96 3.91
CA TYR A 405 6.76 -11.67 3.40
C TYR A 405 7.44 -11.32 2.07
N GLU A 406 8.75 -11.54 1.96
CA GLU A 406 9.53 -11.35 0.74
C GLU A 406 9.00 -12.22 -0.41
N ALA A 407 8.70 -13.48 -0.13
CA ALA A 407 8.13 -14.39 -1.13
C ALA A 407 6.79 -13.89 -1.73
N THR A 408 5.98 -13.19 -0.94
CA THR A 408 4.65 -12.72 -1.37
C THR A 408 4.61 -11.28 -1.86
N ARG A 409 5.45 -10.41 -1.33
CA ARG A 409 5.40 -8.95 -1.58
C ARG A 409 6.64 -8.40 -2.25
N ASP A 410 7.82 -8.84 -1.81
CA ASP A 410 9.13 -8.40 -2.30
C ASP A 410 9.49 -6.93 -2.06
N PHE A 411 10.78 -6.64 -2.14
CA PHE A 411 11.36 -5.33 -1.97
C PHE A 411 12.22 -4.97 -3.19
N TYR A 412 12.48 -3.70 -3.42
CA TYR A 412 13.38 -3.25 -4.49
C TYR A 412 14.84 -3.63 -4.22
N GLU A 413 15.24 -3.60 -2.96
CA GLU A 413 16.55 -4.01 -2.48
C GLU A 413 16.37 -4.99 -1.31
N PRO A 414 17.37 -5.82 -0.97
CA PRO A 414 17.30 -6.68 0.21
C PRO A 414 16.86 -5.91 1.44
N TYR A 415 15.91 -6.46 2.20
CA TYR A 415 15.26 -5.78 3.32
C TYR A 415 16.26 -5.21 4.31
N GLU A 416 17.29 -5.99 4.68
CA GLU A 416 18.33 -5.61 5.64
C GLU A 416 19.19 -4.43 5.17
N LYS A 417 19.28 -4.22 3.84
CA LYS A 417 20.02 -3.08 3.25
C LYS A 417 19.15 -1.83 3.10
N THR A 418 17.84 -2.02 3.18
CA THR A 418 16.87 -0.93 2.95
C THR A 418 16.50 -0.23 4.25
N ILE A 419 16.42 -0.95 5.38
CA ILE A 419 15.99 -0.40 6.67
C ILE A 419 17.17 0.22 7.42
N PRO A 420 16.96 1.30 8.20
CA PRO A 420 18.02 1.87 9.06
C PRO A 420 18.08 1.15 10.41
N GLY A 421 18.36 -0.14 10.40
CA GLY A 421 18.43 -1.01 11.57
C GLY A 421 18.57 -2.48 11.20
N GLN A 422 18.59 -3.35 12.20
CA GLN A 422 18.60 -4.80 11.99
C GLN A 422 17.19 -5.39 12.13
N PRO A 423 16.82 -6.41 11.33
CA PRO A 423 15.58 -7.12 11.50
C PRO A 423 15.60 -7.99 12.76
N ILE A 424 14.60 -7.82 13.61
CA ILE A 424 14.38 -8.56 14.85
C ILE A 424 13.43 -9.72 14.55
N LYS A 425 13.79 -10.94 14.93
CA LYS A 425 13.06 -12.16 14.51
C LYS A 425 12.13 -12.72 15.59
N SER A 426 12.35 -12.41 16.86
CA SER A 426 11.52 -12.90 17.95
C SER A 426 11.00 -11.76 18.81
N PHE A 427 9.89 -12.00 19.53
CA PHE A 427 9.32 -11.01 20.41
C PHE A 427 10.20 -10.76 21.64
N ASP A 428 10.86 -11.79 22.15
CA ASP A 428 11.78 -11.65 23.28
C ASP A 428 13.00 -10.81 22.91
N GLU A 429 13.59 -11.04 21.72
CA GLU A 429 14.65 -10.22 21.16
C GLU A 429 14.23 -8.74 21.02
N LEU A 430 12.97 -8.49 20.61
CA LEU A 430 12.43 -7.13 20.54
C LEU A 430 12.42 -6.47 21.92
N MET A 431 11.89 -7.16 22.92
CA MET A 431 11.80 -6.62 24.29
C MET A 431 13.18 -6.35 24.90
N ASP A 432 14.16 -7.22 24.64
CA ASP A 432 15.54 -7.02 25.09
C ASP A 432 16.21 -5.83 24.38
N THR A 433 16.02 -5.70 23.06
CA THR A 433 16.51 -4.58 22.27
C THR A 433 15.92 -3.24 22.76
N LEU A 434 14.62 -3.21 23.10
CA LEU A 434 13.99 -2.01 23.63
C LEU A 434 14.51 -1.64 25.02
N ARG A 435 14.83 -2.65 25.88
CA ARG A 435 15.45 -2.40 27.20
C ARG A 435 16.86 -1.86 27.06
N GLU A 436 17.63 -2.34 26.10
CA GLU A 436 18.97 -1.79 25.81
C GLU A 436 18.91 -0.37 25.29
N GLY A 437 17.89 0.00 24.53
CA GLY A 437 17.66 1.33 23.99
C GLY A 437 18.76 1.83 23.04
N LYS A 438 19.58 0.93 22.50
CA LYS A 438 20.65 1.28 21.56
C LYS A 438 20.09 1.49 20.16
N PHE A 439 20.50 2.58 19.51
CA PHE A 439 20.08 2.89 18.14
C PHE A 439 21.21 3.58 17.37
N ASP A 440 21.39 3.19 16.10
CA ASP A 440 22.42 3.74 15.23
C ASP A 440 21.87 4.95 14.44
N TYR A 441 22.12 6.16 14.95
CA TYR A 441 21.73 7.41 14.30
C TYR A 441 22.51 7.68 13.01
N GLN A 442 23.72 7.16 12.85
CA GLN A 442 24.51 7.35 11.62
C GLN A 442 23.87 6.55 10.46
N TRP A 443 23.37 5.36 10.77
CA TRP A 443 22.61 4.59 9.79
C TRP A 443 21.29 5.29 9.39
N LEU A 444 20.56 5.83 10.38
CA LEU A 444 19.37 6.65 10.12
C LEU A 444 19.68 7.87 9.24
N ASP A 445 20.76 8.59 9.52
CA ASP A 445 21.18 9.73 8.72
C ASP A 445 21.53 9.35 7.29
N SER A 446 22.17 8.21 7.11
CA SER A 446 22.49 7.65 5.80
C SER A 446 21.21 7.25 5.05
N PHE A 447 20.24 6.64 5.74
CA PHE A 447 18.94 6.32 5.19
C PHE A 447 18.20 7.58 4.70
N VAL A 448 18.18 8.66 5.49
CA VAL A 448 17.50 9.89 5.08
C VAL A 448 18.21 10.53 3.87
N ARG A 449 19.55 10.63 3.87
CA ARG A 449 20.30 11.16 2.71
C ARG A 449 20.06 10.36 1.43
N LYS A 450 19.91 9.03 1.53
CA LYS A 450 19.62 8.14 0.39
C LYS A 450 18.21 8.36 -0.18
N ASN A 451 17.23 8.58 0.69
CA ASN A 451 15.82 8.51 0.32
C ASN A 451 15.14 9.89 0.14
N PHE A 452 15.80 10.98 0.50
CA PHE A 452 15.27 12.33 0.35
C PHE A 452 16.31 13.27 -0.28
N THR A 453 16.01 13.77 -1.46
CA THR A 453 16.84 14.82 -2.11
C THR A 453 16.77 16.11 -1.33
N TYR A 454 15.60 16.41 -0.74
CA TYR A 454 15.34 17.62 0.03
C TYR A 454 14.70 17.30 1.37
N THR A 455 15.16 18.00 2.42
CA THR A 455 14.63 17.93 3.79
C THR A 455 14.41 19.33 4.35
N ASP A 456 13.75 20.20 3.57
CA ASP A 456 13.63 21.64 3.83
C ASP A 456 12.19 22.14 3.94
N GLY A 457 11.19 21.23 3.87
CA GLY A 457 9.78 21.58 3.97
C GLY A 457 9.22 22.37 2.78
N LYS A 458 9.84 22.28 1.61
CA LYS A 458 9.46 23.04 0.40
C LYS A 458 9.08 22.13 -0.78
N ALA A 459 8.74 20.85 -0.54
CA ALA A 459 8.36 19.93 -1.59
C ALA A 459 7.10 20.40 -2.30
N THR A 460 6.09 20.88 -1.57
CA THR A 460 4.85 21.41 -2.15
C THR A 460 5.10 22.61 -3.06
N ASP A 461 5.96 23.54 -2.65
CA ASP A 461 6.31 24.70 -3.48
C ASP A 461 7.03 24.26 -4.76
N ARG A 462 7.96 23.29 -4.69
CA ARG A 462 8.63 22.74 -5.89
C ARG A 462 7.65 22.05 -6.83
N VAL A 463 6.71 21.27 -6.31
CA VAL A 463 5.65 20.66 -7.14
C VAL A 463 4.81 21.73 -7.84
N ILE A 464 4.44 22.80 -7.13
CA ILE A 464 3.68 23.90 -7.73
C ILE A 464 4.52 24.63 -8.79
N ASP A 465 5.73 25.02 -8.46
CA ASP A 465 6.56 25.83 -9.37
C ASP A 465 7.03 25.03 -10.59
N GLN A 466 7.65 23.88 -10.38
CA GLN A 466 8.24 23.13 -11.49
C GLN A 466 7.21 22.33 -12.28
N ILE A 467 6.24 21.68 -11.61
CA ILE A 467 5.32 20.79 -12.30
C ILE A 467 4.05 21.54 -12.74
N ILE A 468 3.38 22.27 -11.84
CA ILE A 468 2.11 22.94 -12.17
C ILE A 468 2.37 24.18 -13.04
N LEU A 469 3.24 25.08 -12.59
CA LEU A 469 3.53 26.34 -13.27
C LEU A 469 4.58 26.22 -14.38
N GLY A 470 5.37 25.14 -14.42
CA GLY A 470 6.41 24.91 -15.43
C GLY A 470 7.57 25.87 -15.32
N LYS A 471 7.88 26.40 -14.14
CA LYS A 471 9.07 27.22 -13.89
C LYS A 471 10.31 26.33 -13.85
N LYS A 472 11.39 26.78 -14.44
CA LYS A 472 12.70 26.09 -14.36
C LYS A 472 13.38 26.38 -13.02
#